data_6eb5bff02088cd756542bdc822e7d073
#
_entry.id   6eb5bff02088cd756542bdc822e7d073
#
_cell.length_a   1.000
_cell.length_b   1.000
_cell.length_c   1.000
_cell.angle_alpha   90.00
_cell.angle_beta   90.00
_cell.angle_gamma   90.00
#
_symmetry.space_group_name_H-M   'P 1'
#
loop_
_entity.id
_entity.type
_entity.pdbx_description
1 polymer ?
#
loop_
_entity_poly.entity_id
_entity_poly.type
_entity_poly.pdbx_seq_one_letter_code
_entity_poly.pdbx_strand_id
1 'polypeptide(L)'
;EGEHVRQGQTLFIIDQVAYEAALQTAQANVKAAEASLATAQLTYDSKQELFRQNVVSEFDLSTAHNSLLTAKAQLAQMKAQEVSARNNLSYTVVKSPSNGVVGTLPYRVGALVSASLPEPLTTVSDNSDMYVYFSMTENQLLNLIRRYGSKEEALKQMPEIDLMLNDNSAYSQKGKIETISGVIDRSTGTVSLRAVFPNKEGLLHSGGAGNVVIPVQKNGAVVIPQAATFEIQDKVYVYKVVDGKAQSTPVQVTRVNGGKEFIVDEGLTAGEVIVT
;
A
#
# COMPACT_ATOMS: atom_id res chain seq x y z
N GLU A 1 -8.94 -6.57 20.02
CA GLU A 1 -9.42 -6.91 18.67
C GLU A 1 -10.49 -5.93 18.22
N GLY A 2 -10.46 -5.50 16.99
CA GLY A 2 -11.43 -4.53 16.46
C GLY A 2 -11.29 -3.09 16.95
N GLU A 3 -10.32 -2.79 17.80
CA GLU A 3 -10.09 -1.45 18.34
C GLU A 3 -9.37 -0.56 17.33
N HIS A 4 -9.79 0.71 17.24
CA HIS A 4 -9.08 1.72 16.44
C HIS A 4 -7.83 2.19 17.18
N VAL A 5 -6.69 2.14 16.51
CA VAL A 5 -5.40 2.57 17.04
C VAL A 5 -4.76 3.63 16.16
N ARG A 6 -3.92 4.46 16.79
CA ARG A 6 -3.13 5.48 16.11
C ARG A 6 -1.69 5.03 15.92
N GLN A 7 -1.04 5.54 14.92
CA GLN A 7 0.39 5.34 14.72
C GLN A 7 1.17 5.71 15.99
N GLY A 8 2.05 4.80 16.42
CA GLY A 8 2.84 4.96 17.65
C GLY A 8 2.15 4.55 18.95
N GLN A 9 0.84 4.22 18.91
CA GLN A 9 0.13 3.69 20.09
C GLN A 9 0.70 2.34 20.50
N THR A 10 0.93 2.14 21.81
CA THR A 10 1.43 0.87 22.34
C THR A 10 0.35 -0.21 22.24
N LEU A 11 0.70 -1.33 21.62
CA LEU A 11 -0.17 -2.50 21.45
C LEU A 11 0.16 -3.61 22.45
N PHE A 12 1.46 -3.91 22.62
CA PHE A 12 1.93 -4.96 23.51
C PHE A 12 3.14 -4.50 24.30
N ILE A 13 3.29 -5.05 25.48
CA ILE A 13 4.50 -4.92 26.31
C ILE A 13 5.02 -6.34 26.56
N ILE A 14 6.23 -6.63 26.10
CA ILE A 14 6.94 -7.87 26.35
C ILE A 14 7.69 -7.71 27.67
N ASP A 15 7.93 -8.80 28.40
CA ASP A 15 8.67 -8.75 29.66
C ASP A 15 10.01 -8.00 29.52
N GLN A 16 10.17 -6.94 30.32
CA GLN A 16 11.26 -5.98 30.22
C GLN A 16 12.38 -6.23 31.21
N VAL A 17 12.17 -7.07 32.25
CA VAL A 17 13.07 -7.21 33.40
C VAL A 17 14.51 -7.50 32.97
N ALA A 18 14.70 -8.46 32.05
CA ALA A 18 16.05 -8.81 31.58
C ALA A 18 16.71 -7.70 30.75
N TYR A 19 15.91 -6.99 29.94
CA TYR A 19 16.40 -5.90 29.08
C TYR A 19 16.72 -4.64 29.86
N GLU A 20 15.95 -4.32 30.89
CA GLU A 20 16.25 -3.22 31.84
C GLU A 20 17.54 -3.48 32.60
N ALA A 21 17.74 -4.70 33.11
CA ALA A 21 18.98 -5.09 33.78
C ALA A 21 20.21 -4.99 32.87
N ALA A 22 20.07 -5.42 31.61
CA ALA A 22 21.11 -5.31 30.59
C ALA A 22 21.46 -3.84 30.28
N LEU A 23 20.44 -2.96 30.15
CA LEU A 23 20.66 -1.52 29.95
C LEU A 23 21.35 -0.90 31.15
N GLN A 24 20.94 -1.21 32.39
CA GLN A 24 21.57 -0.72 33.61
C GLN A 24 23.05 -1.13 33.68
N THR A 25 23.36 -2.37 33.34
CA THR A 25 24.75 -2.86 33.26
C THR A 25 25.57 -2.10 32.23
N ALA A 26 25.02 -1.89 31.00
CA ALA A 26 25.70 -1.12 29.98
C ALA A 26 25.97 0.33 30.40
N GLN A 27 25.01 0.97 31.07
CA GLN A 27 25.16 2.32 31.63
C GLN A 27 26.24 2.39 32.70
N ALA A 28 26.35 1.38 33.59
CA ALA A 28 27.41 1.31 34.56
C ALA A 28 28.80 1.20 33.91
N ASN A 29 28.91 0.41 32.83
CA ASN A 29 30.15 0.27 32.05
C ASN A 29 30.55 1.59 31.37
N VAL A 30 29.57 2.34 30.84
CA VAL A 30 29.84 3.68 30.27
C VAL A 30 30.40 4.62 31.34
N LYS A 31 29.79 4.66 32.55
CA LYS A 31 30.30 5.49 33.66
C LYS A 31 31.73 5.10 34.09
N ALA A 32 32.03 3.80 34.12
CA ALA A 32 33.39 3.33 34.43
C ALA A 32 34.40 3.76 33.34
N ALA A 33 34.04 3.67 32.08
CA ALA A 33 34.88 4.12 30.98
C ALA A 33 35.04 5.65 30.93
N GLU A 34 34.02 6.42 31.33
CA GLU A 34 34.11 7.88 31.50
C GLU A 34 35.10 8.27 32.61
N ALA A 35 35.08 7.56 33.73
CA ALA A 35 36.05 7.77 34.81
C ALA A 35 37.49 7.43 34.35
N SER A 36 37.67 6.33 33.61
CA SER A 36 38.98 5.96 33.06
C SER A 36 39.48 6.98 32.05
N LEU A 37 38.60 7.51 31.21
CA LEU A 37 38.94 8.60 30.29
C LEU A 37 39.35 9.87 31.02
N ALA A 38 38.61 10.26 32.05
CA ALA A 38 38.97 11.43 32.87
C ALA A 38 40.36 11.30 33.49
N THR A 39 40.70 10.11 34.03
CA THR A 39 42.04 9.82 34.55
C THR A 39 43.13 9.91 33.50
N ALA A 40 42.89 9.31 32.32
CA ALA A 40 43.84 9.35 31.20
C ALA A 40 44.02 10.79 30.65
N GLN A 41 42.95 11.58 30.60
CA GLN A 41 43.01 12.98 30.21
C GLN A 41 43.84 13.80 31.19
N LEU A 42 43.59 13.65 32.51
CA LEU A 42 44.37 14.34 33.56
C LEU A 42 45.85 13.99 33.47
N THR A 43 46.16 12.71 33.27
CA THR A 43 47.55 12.23 33.09
C THR A 43 48.21 12.87 31.88
N TYR A 44 47.54 12.91 30.75
CA TYR A 44 48.03 13.53 29.54
C TYR A 44 48.27 15.03 29.74
N ASP A 45 47.29 15.76 30.30
CA ASP A 45 47.40 17.21 30.53
C ASP A 45 48.56 17.53 31.45
N SER A 46 48.75 16.75 32.53
CA SER A 46 49.90 16.90 33.46
C SER A 46 51.23 16.63 32.76
N LYS A 47 51.33 15.57 31.92
CA LYS A 47 52.55 15.27 31.18
C LYS A 47 52.83 16.33 30.10
N GLN A 48 51.83 16.89 29.47
CA GLN A 48 51.96 17.97 28.51
C GLN A 48 52.56 19.24 29.15
N GLU A 49 52.10 19.59 30.36
CA GLU A 49 52.64 20.73 31.08
C GLU A 49 54.10 20.52 31.53
N LEU A 50 54.42 19.31 32.04
CA LEU A 50 55.80 18.94 32.42
C LEU A 50 56.74 18.90 31.21
N PHE A 51 56.24 18.50 30.03
CA PHE A 51 57.00 18.51 28.78
C PHE A 51 57.36 19.93 28.35
N ARG A 52 56.43 20.88 28.45
CA ARG A 52 56.68 22.31 28.19
C ARG A 52 57.78 22.87 29.07
N GLN A 53 57.92 22.31 30.29
CA GLN A 53 58.95 22.70 31.23
C GLN A 53 60.26 21.88 31.09
N ASN A 54 60.38 21.03 30.05
CA ASN A 54 61.49 20.12 29.77
C ASN A 54 61.77 19.11 30.91
N VAL A 55 60.76 18.73 31.70
CA VAL A 55 60.91 17.80 32.84
C VAL A 55 60.68 16.33 32.40
N VAL A 56 59.92 16.08 31.34
CA VAL A 56 59.63 14.73 30.84
C VAL A 56 60.00 14.59 29.39
N SER A 57 60.23 13.34 28.90
CA SER A 57 60.61 13.05 27.55
C SER A 57 59.38 13.11 26.59
N GLU A 58 59.64 13.29 25.29
CA GLU A 58 58.64 13.17 24.24
C GLU A 58 58.01 11.77 24.23
N PHE A 59 58.76 10.73 24.54
CA PHE A 59 58.26 9.37 24.70
C PHE A 59 57.18 9.26 25.80
N ASP A 60 57.39 9.90 26.95
CA ASP A 60 56.43 9.90 28.08
C ASP A 60 55.14 10.61 27.69
N LEU A 61 55.26 11.74 26.98
CA LEU A 61 54.09 12.49 26.48
C LEU A 61 53.31 11.67 25.45
N SER A 62 54.02 11.08 24.49
CA SER A 62 53.42 10.22 23.47
C SER A 62 52.70 9.01 24.05
N THR A 63 53.31 8.37 25.09
CA THR A 63 52.70 7.25 25.82
C THR A 63 51.40 7.67 26.51
N ALA A 64 51.39 8.83 27.18
CA ALA A 64 50.20 9.36 27.82
C ALA A 64 49.10 9.71 26.79
N HIS A 65 49.48 10.26 25.64
CA HIS A 65 48.56 10.53 24.52
C HIS A 65 47.91 9.26 23.98
N ASN A 66 48.72 8.20 23.76
CA ASN A 66 48.20 6.92 23.29
C ASN A 66 47.25 6.28 24.31
N SER A 67 47.56 6.41 25.61
CA SER A 67 46.66 5.95 26.69
C SER A 67 45.34 6.71 26.68
N LEU A 68 45.34 8.02 26.44
CA LEU A 68 44.15 8.84 26.28
C LEU A 68 43.31 8.40 25.06
N LEU A 69 43.97 8.16 23.93
CA LEU A 69 43.27 7.65 22.71
C LEU A 69 42.63 6.29 22.95
N THR A 70 43.31 5.40 23.64
CA THR A 70 42.77 4.09 24.04
C THR A 70 41.55 4.23 24.95
N ALA A 71 41.61 5.09 25.96
CA ALA A 71 40.46 5.36 26.85
C ALA A 71 39.28 5.99 26.09
N LYS A 72 39.52 6.88 25.14
CA LYS A 72 38.49 7.43 24.24
C LYS A 72 37.82 6.34 23.40
N ALA A 73 38.60 5.45 22.80
CA ALA A 73 38.08 4.33 22.02
C ALA A 73 37.26 3.36 22.88
N GLN A 74 37.72 3.08 24.12
CA GLN A 74 36.97 2.24 25.06
C GLN A 74 35.66 2.87 25.47
N LEU A 75 35.60 4.17 25.74
CA LEU A 75 34.34 4.87 26.00
C LEU A 75 33.39 4.78 24.80
N ALA A 76 33.87 4.99 23.58
CA ALA A 76 33.06 4.88 22.39
C ALA A 76 32.45 3.48 22.22
N GLN A 77 33.22 2.43 22.52
CA GLN A 77 32.77 1.03 22.52
C GLN A 77 31.64 0.81 23.55
N MET A 78 31.84 1.28 24.81
CA MET A 78 30.80 1.13 25.86
C MET A 78 29.51 1.90 25.51
N LYS A 79 29.64 3.09 24.97
CA LYS A 79 28.47 3.85 24.47
C LYS A 79 27.72 3.13 23.35
N ALA A 80 28.40 2.47 22.43
CA ALA A 80 27.77 1.65 21.41
C ALA A 80 27.00 0.45 22.03
N GLN A 81 27.56 -0.18 23.06
CA GLN A 81 26.88 -1.26 23.79
C GLN A 81 25.64 -0.75 24.53
N GLU A 82 25.70 0.44 25.15
CA GLU A 82 24.53 1.06 25.78
C GLU A 82 23.41 1.33 24.76
N VAL A 83 23.75 1.87 23.60
CA VAL A 83 22.78 2.11 22.52
C VAL A 83 22.13 0.80 22.09
N SER A 84 22.91 -0.28 21.94
CA SER A 84 22.37 -1.61 21.61
C SER A 84 21.40 -2.12 22.68
N ALA A 85 21.78 -2.04 23.97
CA ALA A 85 20.92 -2.45 25.07
C ALA A 85 19.62 -1.61 25.14
N ARG A 86 19.72 -0.32 24.91
CA ARG A 86 18.57 0.59 24.86
C ARG A 86 17.62 0.27 23.71
N ASN A 87 18.15 -0.04 22.52
CA ASN A 87 17.35 -0.45 21.38
C ASN A 87 16.63 -1.78 21.66
N ASN A 88 17.32 -2.76 22.26
CA ASN A 88 16.71 -4.03 22.64
C ASN A 88 15.55 -3.83 23.64
N LEU A 89 15.71 -2.95 24.62
CA LEU A 89 14.62 -2.58 25.54
C LEU A 89 13.48 -1.88 24.78
N SER A 90 13.77 -1.01 23.81
CA SER A 90 12.72 -0.33 23.05
C SER A 90 11.84 -1.28 22.23
N TYR A 91 12.40 -2.40 21.76
CA TYR A 91 11.65 -3.42 21.01
C TYR A 91 10.69 -4.23 21.86
N THR A 92 10.81 -4.18 23.18
CA THR A 92 9.84 -4.83 24.09
C THR A 92 8.51 -4.09 24.13
N VAL A 93 8.47 -2.83 23.70
CA VAL A 93 7.25 -2.03 23.57
C VAL A 93 6.83 -2.02 22.10
N VAL A 94 5.92 -2.92 21.74
CA VAL A 94 5.41 -3.04 20.39
C VAL A 94 4.36 -1.96 20.15
N LYS A 95 4.60 -1.10 19.15
CA LYS A 95 3.72 0.02 18.80
C LYS A 95 3.09 -0.19 17.44
N SER A 96 1.92 0.42 17.22
CA SER A 96 1.27 0.41 15.92
C SER A 96 2.11 1.16 14.87
N PRO A 97 2.38 0.56 13.70
CA PRO A 97 3.12 1.22 12.61
C PRO A 97 2.27 2.25 11.86
N SER A 98 0.94 2.15 11.91
CA SER A 98 -0.01 3.00 11.20
C SER A 98 -1.25 3.28 12.04
N ASN A 99 -2.09 4.21 11.57
CA ASN A 99 -3.47 4.30 12.04
C ASN A 99 -4.25 3.14 11.46
N GLY A 100 -5.24 2.62 12.18
CA GLY A 100 -6.04 1.52 11.66
C GLY A 100 -6.81 0.76 12.71
N VAL A 101 -7.28 -0.41 12.35
CA VAL A 101 -8.03 -1.33 13.22
C VAL A 101 -7.17 -2.54 13.53
N VAL A 102 -7.11 -2.91 14.81
CA VAL A 102 -6.39 -4.09 15.28
C VAL A 102 -7.14 -5.36 14.85
N GLY A 103 -6.46 -6.26 14.20
CA GLY A 103 -6.99 -7.57 13.79
C GLY A 103 -7.09 -8.55 14.95
N THR A 104 -6.98 -9.84 14.63
CA THR A 104 -7.04 -10.92 15.64
C THR A 104 -5.79 -10.95 16.51
N LEU A 105 -5.95 -11.45 17.74
CA LEU A 105 -4.88 -11.63 18.72
C LEU A 105 -4.67 -13.14 18.96
N PRO A 106 -3.83 -13.83 18.17
CA PRO A 106 -3.61 -15.26 18.30
C PRO A 106 -2.92 -15.63 19.61
N TYR A 107 -2.19 -14.71 20.23
CA TYR A 107 -1.46 -14.94 21.47
C TYR A 107 -2.11 -14.23 22.65
N ARG A 108 -2.18 -14.93 23.79
CA ARG A 108 -2.72 -14.37 25.05
C ARG A 108 -1.61 -13.84 25.92
N VAL A 109 -1.97 -13.02 26.90
CA VAL A 109 -1.04 -12.52 27.93
C VAL A 109 -0.37 -13.72 28.64
N GLY A 110 0.96 -13.68 28.76
CA GLY A 110 1.78 -14.75 29.29
C GLY A 110 2.30 -15.76 28.25
N ALA A 111 1.91 -15.65 26.98
CA ALA A 111 2.48 -16.47 25.92
C ALA A 111 3.95 -16.09 25.65
N LEU A 112 4.77 -17.11 25.37
CA LEU A 112 6.14 -16.88 24.91
C LEU A 112 6.13 -16.42 23.47
N VAL A 113 6.76 -15.28 23.20
CA VAL A 113 6.85 -14.69 21.86
C VAL A 113 8.30 -14.56 21.40
N SER A 114 8.56 -14.76 20.12
CA SER A 114 9.88 -14.61 19.51
C SER A 114 9.77 -14.15 18.05
N ALA A 115 10.89 -13.69 17.49
CA ALA A 115 10.93 -13.27 16.07
C ALA A 115 10.72 -14.42 15.06
N SER A 116 10.76 -15.67 15.51
CA SER A 116 10.57 -16.87 14.67
C SER A 116 9.16 -17.44 14.71
N LEU A 117 8.21 -16.72 15.31
CA LEU A 117 6.81 -17.17 15.32
C LEU A 117 6.24 -17.18 13.89
N PRO A 118 5.44 -18.24 13.55
CA PRO A 118 4.84 -18.37 12.23
C PRO A 118 3.76 -17.31 11.95
N GLU A 119 3.10 -16.82 13.00
CA GLU A 119 2.03 -15.84 12.91
C GLU A 119 2.44 -14.54 13.64
N PRO A 120 2.02 -13.36 13.12
CA PRO A 120 2.28 -12.09 13.79
C PRO A 120 1.48 -11.97 15.09
N LEU A 121 1.92 -11.12 16.02
CA LEU A 121 1.19 -10.83 17.27
C LEU A 121 -0.21 -10.26 17.00
N THR A 122 -0.33 -9.45 15.99
CA THR A 122 -1.56 -8.91 15.42
C THR A 122 -1.27 -8.26 14.08
N THR A 123 -2.32 -7.91 13.35
CA THR A 123 -2.26 -7.05 12.16
C THR A 123 -2.97 -5.75 12.46
N VAL A 124 -2.48 -4.63 11.90
CA VAL A 124 -3.20 -3.35 11.93
C VAL A 124 -3.55 -3.01 10.50
N SER A 125 -4.86 -2.95 10.21
CA SER A 125 -5.37 -2.64 8.88
C SER A 125 -5.77 -1.17 8.81
N ASP A 126 -5.13 -0.42 7.92
CA ASP A 126 -5.58 0.92 7.56
C ASP A 126 -6.68 0.78 6.51
N ASN A 127 -7.90 1.06 6.93
CA ASN A 127 -9.09 0.96 6.08
C ASN A 127 -9.61 2.35 5.66
N SER A 128 -8.79 3.39 5.72
CA SER A 128 -9.19 4.76 5.32
C SER A 128 -9.45 4.87 3.82
N ASP A 129 -8.54 4.28 3.03
CA ASP A 129 -8.66 4.17 1.59
C ASP A 129 -8.52 2.69 1.20
N MET A 130 -9.47 2.19 0.43
CA MET A 130 -9.51 0.79 0.04
C MET A 130 -8.97 0.60 -1.38
N TYR A 131 -7.98 -0.28 -1.50
CA TYR A 131 -7.44 -0.69 -2.78
C TYR A 131 -8.27 -1.85 -3.34
N VAL A 132 -8.91 -1.62 -4.49
CA VAL A 132 -9.66 -2.64 -5.21
C VAL A 132 -8.85 -3.10 -6.41
N TYR A 133 -8.54 -4.39 -6.45
CA TYR A 133 -7.83 -5.03 -7.55
C TYR A 133 -8.83 -5.76 -8.43
N PHE A 134 -8.79 -5.48 -9.71
CA PHE A 134 -9.62 -6.14 -10.70
C PHE A 134 -8.85 -6.34 -12.00
N SER A 135 -9.34 -7.20 -12.86
CA SER A 135 -8.69 -7.54 -14.13
C SER A 135 -9.51 -7.11 -15.32
N MET A 136 -8.82 -6.68 -16.37
CA MET A 136 -9.41 -6.38 -17.67
C MET A 136 -8.70 -7.21 -18.75
N THR A 137 -9.41 -7.59 -19.78
CA THR A 137 -8.82 -8.36 -20.89
C THR A 137 -7.86 -7.50 -21.71
N GLU A 138 -6.91 -8.13 -22.41
CA GLU A 138 -5.99 -7.45 -23.31
C GLU A 138 -6.73 -6.62 -24.37
N ASN A 139 -7.81 -7.16 -24.92
CA ASN A 139 -8.62 -6.45 -25.92
C ASN A 139 -9.24 -5.17 -25.35
N GLN A 140 -9.75 -5.21 -24.13
CA GLN A 140 -10.28 -4.03 -23.45
C GLN A 140 -9.18 -2.99 -23.20
N LEU A 141 -7.98 -3.43 -22.78
CA LEU A 141 -6.83 -2.55 -22.60
C LEU A 141 -6.40 -1.89 -23.91
N LEU A 142 -6.32 -2.65 -25.02
CA LEU A 142 -5.99 -2.11 -26.34
C LEU A 142 -7.01 -1.05 -26.80
N ASN A 143 -8.30 -1.31 -26.60
CA ASN A 143 -9.35 -0.35 -26.90
C ASN A 143 -9.24 0.92 -26.06
N LEU A 144 -8.91 0.75 -24.76
CA LEU A 144 -8.65 1.86 -23.85
C LEU A 144 -7.47 2.72 -24.32
N ILE A 145 -6.34 2.08 -24.68
CA ILE A 145 -5.15 2.79 -25.16
C ILE A 145 -5.44 3.50 -26.50
N ARG A 146 -6.17 2.87 -27.43
CA ARG A 146 -6.56 3.50 -28.69
C ARG A 146 -7.44 4.73 -28.48
N ARG A 147 -8.32 4.70 -27.45
CA ARG A 147 -9.24 5.79 -27.13
C ARG A 147 -8.54 6.99 -26.51
N TYR A 148 -7.57 6.76 -25.61
CA TYR A 148 -6.90 7.79 -24.82
C TYR A 148 -5.47 8.10 -25.28
N GLY A 149 -4.92 7.33 -26.21
CA GLY A 149 -3.58 7.52 -26.76
C GLY A 149 -2.48 6.76 -26.01
N SER A 150 -2.50 6.74 -24.69
CA SER A 150 -1.55 6.01 -23.86
C SER A 150 -2.20 5.52 -22.56
N LYS A 151 -1.49 4.66 -21.80
CA LYS A 151 -1.93 4.22 -20.47
C LYS A 151 -1.96 5.38 -19.48
N GLU A 152 -0.99 6.25 -19.55
CA GLU A 152 -0.83 7.41 -18.67
C GLU A 152 -1.95 8.44 -18.90
N GLU A 153 -2.29 8.69 -20.17
CA GLU A 153 -3.41 9.56 -20.49
C GLU A 153 -4.75 8.93 -20.11
N ALA A 154 -4.91 7.61 -20.28
CA ALA A 154 -6.09 6.90 -19.83
C ALA A 154 -6.29 7.07 -18.31
N LEU A 155 -5.25 6.89 -17.49
CA LEU A 155 -5.33 7.08 -16.03
C LEU A 155 -5.75 8.49 -15.61
N LYS A 156 -5.38 9.52 -16.40
CA LYS A 156 -5.76 10.90 -16.12
C LYS A 156 -7.18 11.25 -16.55
N GLN A 157 -7.63 10.70 -17.69
CA GLN A 157 -8.86 11.09 -18.37
C GLN A 157 -10.02 10.13 -18.12
N MET A 158 -9.75 8.91 -17.59
CA MET A 158 -10.81 7.98 -17.23
C MET A 158 -11.74 8.60 -16.19
N PRO A 159 -13.07 8.40 -16.35
CA PRO A 159 -14.03 8.83 -15.34
C PRO A 159 -13.82 8.08 -14.03
N GLU A 160 -14.38 8.64 -12.98
CA GLU A 160 -14.55 7.92 -11.71
C GLU A 160 -15.37 6.66 -11.94
N ILE A 161 -15.06 5.63 -11.18
CA ILE A 161 -15.66 4.31 -11.28
C ILE A 161 -16.56 4.03 -10.08
N ASP A 162 -17.58 3.20 -10.32
CA ASP A 162 -18.50 2.78 -9.27
C ASP A 162 -18.13 1.36 -8.79
N LEU A 163 -18.43 1.08 -7.52
CA LEU A 163 -18.24 -0.24 -6.93
C LEU A 163 -19.61 -0.82 -6.55
N MET A 164 -19.94 -1.97 -7.09
CA MET A 164 -21.10 -2.77 -6.70
C MET A 164 -20.67 -3.80 -5.67
N LEU A 165 -21.26 -3.76 -4.49
CA LEU A 165 -20.99 -4.70 -3.41
C LEU A 165 -21.61 -6.08 -3.70
N ASN A 166 -21.27 -7.09 -2.90
CA ASN A 166 -21.78 -8.46 -3.09
C ASN A 166 -23.29 -8.60 -2.89
N ASP A 167 -23.91 -7.66 -2.18
CA ASP A 167 -25.37 -7.59 -2.02
C ASP A 167 -26.07 -6.87 -3.20
N ASN A 168 -25.33 -6.56 -4.28
CA ASN A 168 -25.76 -5.76 -5.43
C ASN A 168 -26.12 -4.31 -5.10
N SER A 169 -25.80 -3.79 -3.93
CA SER A 169 -25.91 -2.37 -3.64
C SER A 169 -24.74 -1.61 -4.28
N ALA A 170 -25.00 -0.37 -4.72
CA ALA A 170 -23.94 0.51 -5.18
C ALA A 170 -23.25 1.17 -3.97
N TYR A 171 -21.93 1.14 -3.95
CA TYR A 171 -21.17 1.87 -2.94
C TYR A 171 -21.32 3.39 -3.13
N SER A 172 -21.49 4.12 -2.03
CA SER A 172 -21.81 5.54 -2.06
C SER A 172 -20.68 6.45 -2.56
N GLN A 173 -19.43 6.00 -2.42
CA GLN A 173 -18.24 6.77 -2.85
C GLN A 173 -17.72 6.23 -4.17
N LYS A 174 -17.30 7.15 -5.04
CA LYS A 174 -16.67 6.80 -6.31
C LYS A 174 -15.18 6.54 -6.11
N GLY A 175 -14.65 5.63 -6.92
CA GLY A 175 -13.24 5.30 -6.94
C GLY A 175 -12.52 5.86 -8.17
N LYS A 176 -11.20 5.86 -8.10
CA LYS A 176 -10.33 6.25 -9.21
C LYS A 176 -9.32 5.15 -9.50
N ILE A 177 -9.13 4.84 -10.77
CA ILE A 177 -8.07 3.91 -11.19
C ILE A 177 -6.73 4.62 -11.05
N GLU A 178 -5.83 4.03 -10.27
CA GLU A 178 -4.49 4.57 -10.00
C GLU A 178 -3.41 3.94 -10.84
N THR A 179 -3.52 2.61 -11.04
CA THR A 179 -2.48 1.88 -11.77
C THR A 179 -3.07 0.85 -12.72
N ILE A 180 -2.40 0.70 -13.86
CA ILE A 180 -2.60 -0.38 -14.81
C ILE A 180 -1.29 -1.14 -14.90
N SER A 181 -1.31 -2.45 -14.66
CA SER A 181 -0.12 -3.29 -14.74
C SER A 181 0.57 -3.17 -16.11
N GLY A 182 1.88 -3.19 -16.10
CA GLY A 182 2.68 -3.25 -17.33
C GLY A 182 2.79 -4.65 -17.94
N VAL A 183 2.29 -5.69 -17.25
CA VAL A 183 2.44 -7.10 -17.61
C VAL A 183 1.07 -7.74 -17.77
N ILE A 184 0.91 -8.52 -18.84
CA ILE A 184 -0.26 -9.36 -19.09
C ILE A 184 -0.02 -10.72 -18.43
N ASP A 185 -0.98 -11.18 -17.65
CA ASP A 185 -0.98 -12.55 -17.14
C ASP A 185 -1.26 -13.51 -18.32
N ARG A 186 -0.26 -14.34 -18.62
CA ARG A 186 -0.31 -15.26 -19.78
C ARG A 186 -1.32 -16.39 -19.59
N SER A 187 -1.68 -16.73 -18.35
CA SER A 187 -2.63 -17.80 -18.05
C SER A 187 -4.09 -17.37 -18.30
N THR A 188 -4.39 -16.10 -18.08
CA THR A 188 -5.75 -15.54 -18.18
C THR A 188 -5.93 -14.57 -19.35
N GLY A 189 -4.85 -14.08 -19.95
CA GLY A 189 -4.89 -13.03 -20.97
C GLY A 189 -5.39 -11.68 -20.44
N THR A 190 -5.20 -11.42 -19.17
CA THR A 190 -5.71 -10.22 -18.49
C THR A 190 -4.60 -9.34 -17.95
N VAL A 191 -4.93 -8.06 -17.74
CA VAL A 191 -4.09 -7.06 -17.07
C VAL A 191 -4.75 -6.69 -15.75
N SER A 192 -3.96 -6.64 -14.67
CA SER A 192 -4.43 -6.22 -13.37
C SER A 192 -4.45 -4.70 -13.26
N LEU A 193 -5.54 -4.16 -12.71
CA LEU A 193 -5.73 -2.76 -12.39
C LEU A 193 -5.92 -2.61 -10.88
N ARG A 194 -5.51 -1.47 -10.36
CA ARG A 194 -5.79 -1.06 -8.98
C ARG A 194 -6.55 0.26 -9.00
N ALA A 195 -7.66 0.26 -8.28
CA ALA A 195 -8.42 1.47 -8.00
C ALA A 195 -8.42 1.77 -6.50
N VAL A 196 -8.59 3.04 -6.17
CA VAL A 196 -8.72 3.53 -4.79
C VAL A 196 -10.12 4.03 -4.58
N PHE A 197 -10.74 3.57 -3.49
CA PHE A 197 -12.05 4.01 -3.03
C PHE A 197 -11.92 4.58 -1.62
N PRO A 198 -12.34 5.83 -1.37
CA PRO A 198 -12.41 6.38 -0.02
C PRO A 198 -13.38 5.57 0.84
N ASN A 199 -12.99 5.22 2.07
CA ASN A 199 -13.81 4.41 2.97
C ASN A 199 -14.11 5.13 4.29
N LYS A 200 -14.65 6.34 4.20
CA LYS A 200 -14.92 7.19 5.37
C LYS A 200 -15.91 6.58 6.37
N GLU A 201 -16.84 5.78 5.87
CA GLU A 201 -17.88 5.12 6.68
C GLU A 201 -17.42 3.77 7.23
N GLY A 202 -16.24 3.27 6.83
CA GLY A 202 -15.71 1.98 7.29
C GLY A 202 -16.49 0.76 6.80
N LEU A 203 -17.34 0.91 5.76
CA LEU A 203 -18.15 -0.18 5.22
C LEU A 203 -17.32 -1.24 4.50
N LEU A 204 -16.28 -0.82 3.81
CA LEU A 204 -15.39 -1.72 3.07
C LEU A 204 -14.35 -2.32 4.02
N HIS A 205 -14.13 -3.63 3.89
CA HIS A 205 -13.14 -4.35 4.68
C HIS A 205 -12.15 -5.09 3.77
N SER A 206 -10.92 -5.22 4.22
CA SER A 206 -9.90 -5.99 3.52
C SER A 206 -10.34 -7.45 3.36
N GLY A 207 -10.18 -8.00 2.15
CA GLY A 207 -10.66 -9.34 1.80
C GLY A 207 -12.10 -9.38 1.28
N GLY A 208 -12.82 -8.25 1.28
CA GLY A 208 -14.12 -8.14 0.64
C GLY A 208 -14.02 -8.29 -0.89
N ALA A 209 -15.13 -8.68 -1.53
CA ALA A 209 -15.26 -8.77 -2.98
C ALA A 209 -16.41 -7.91 -3.49
N GLY A 210 -16.35 -7.54 -4.78
CA GLY A 210 -17.38 -6.74 -5.44
C GLY A 210 -17.09 -6.63 -6.93
N ASN A 211 -17.94 -5.90 -7.64
CA ASN A 211 -17.81 -5.67 -9.07
C ASN A 211 -17.52 -4.19 -9.34
N VAL A 212 -16.45 -3.93 -10.08
CA VAL A 212 -16.11 -2.56 -10.52
C VAL A 212 -16.89 -2.24 -11.78
N VAL A 213 -17.60 -1.11 -11.77
CA VAL A 213 -18.34 -0.61 -12.94
C VAL A 213 -17.60 0.61 -13.49
N ILE A 214 -17.10 0.47 -14.71
CA ILE A 214 -16.42 1.55 -15.44
C ILE A 214 -17.45 2.20 -16.38
N PRO A 215 -17.90 3.44 -16.11
CA PRO A 215 -18.85 4.10 -17.00
C PRO A 215 -18.16 4.46 -18.32
N VAL A 216 -18.80 4.13 -19.42
CA VAL A 216 -18.34 4.47 -20.77
C VAL A 216 -19.34 5.42 -21.41
N GLN A 217 -18.87 6.61 -21.76
CA GLN A 217 -19.70 7.58 -22.47
C GLN A 217 -19.47 7.47 -23.98
N LYS A 218 -20.52 7.29 -24.73
CA LYS A 218 -20.51 7.30 -26.19
C LYS A 218 -21.45 8.41 -26.67
N ASN A 219 -20.89 9.48 -27.17
CA ASN A 219 -21.67 10.61 -27.66
C ASN A 219 -22.26 10.30 -29.05
N GLY A 220 -23.53 10.70 -29.32
CA GLY A 220 -24.17 10.52 -30.59
C GLY A 220 -24.57 9.07 -30.91
N ALA A 221 -24.60 8.19 -29.89
CA ALA A 221 -24.98 6.80 -30.08
C ALA A 221 -26.48 6.66 -30.42
N VAL A 222 -26.79 5.84 -31.40
CA VAL A 222 -28.16 5.40 -31.67
C VAL A 222 -28.48 4.24 -30.74
N VAL A 223 -29.49 4.40 -29.90
CA VAL A 223 -29.92 3.37 -28.93
C VAL A 223 -31.27 2.82 -29.39
N ILE A 224 -31.38 1.50 -29.41
CA ILE A 224 -32.62 0.80 -29.78
C ILE A 224 -32.97 -0.21 -28.67
N PRO A 225 -34.26 -0.47 -28.41
CA PRO A 225 -34.67 -1.51 -27.48
C PRO A 225 -34.34 -2.90 -28.08
N GLN A 226 -33.96 -3.85 -27.25
CA GLN A 226 -33.68 -5.23 -27.65
C GLN A 226 -34.87 -5.85 -28.36
N ALA A 227 -36.09 -5.51 -27.95
CA ALA A 227 -37.34 -6.00 -28.58
C ALA A 227 -37.46 -5.64 -30.06
N ALA A 228 -36.79 -4.58 -30.53
CA ALA A 228 -36.77 -4.17 -31.96
C ALA A 228 -35.76 -4.98 -32.78
N THR A 229 -35.05 -5.93 -32.20
CA THR A 229 -34.00 -6.70 -32.87
C THR A 229 -34.36 -8.19 -32.92
N PHE A 230 -33.88 -8.86 -33.97
CA PHE A 230 -33.93 -10.31 -34.08
C PHE A 230 -32.59 -10.85 -34.59
N GLU A 231 -32.27 -12.08 -34.23
CA GLU A 231 -30.98 -12.69 -34.50
C GLU A 231 -31.14 -13.86 -35.48
N ILE A 232 -30.38 -13.84 -36.57
CA ILE A 232 -30.31 -14.93 -37.53
C ILE A 232 -28.84 -15.25 -37.79
N GLN A 233 -28.41 -16.50 -37.56
CA GLN A 233 -27.06 -16.98 -37.84
C GLN A 233 -25.96 -16.05 -37.24
N ASP A 234 -26.05 -15.79 -35.97
CA ASP A 234 -25.13 -14.93 -35.19
C ASP A 234 -25.03 -13.46 -35.65
N LYS A 235 -25.98 -13.01 -36.48
CA LYS A 235 -26.09 -11.60 -36.87
C LYS A 235 -27.40 -11.00 -36.36
N VAL A 236 -27.29 -9.79 -35.84
CA VAL A 236 -28.45 -9.02 -35.36
C VAL A 236 -29.02 -8.20 -36.50
N TYR A 237 -30.33 -8.24 -36.63
CA TYR A 237 -31.09 -7.51 -37.64
C TYR A 237 -32.16 -6.64 -36.97
N VAL A 238 -32.55 -5.59 -37.67
CA VAL A 238 -33.73 -4.77 -37.37
C VAL A 238 -34.61 -4.67 -38.64
N TYR A 239 -35.89 -4.47 -38.46
CA TYR A 239 -36.75 -4.08 -39.57
C TYR A 239 -36.79 -2.56 -39.68
N LYS A 240 -36.12 -2.02 -40.69
CA LYS A 240 -36.14 -0.60 -41.05
C LYS A 240 -37.32 -0.33 -42.00
N VAL A 241 -38.06 0.74 -41.74
CA VAL A 241 -39.17 1.15 -42.64
C VAL A 241 -38.59 2.03 -43.74
N VAL A 242 -38.65 1.54 -44.99
CA VAL A 242 -38.27 2.26 -46.22
C VAL A 242 -39.45 2.25 -47.18
N ASP A 243 -39.91 3.42 -47.58
CA ASP A 243 -41.06 3.58 -48.51
C ASP A 243 -42.34 2.82 -48.05
N GLY A 244 -42.58 2.81 -46.72
CA GLY A 244 -43.77 2.15 -46.14
C GLY A 244 -43.63 0.61 -46.05
N LYS A 245 -42.48 0.04 -46.35
CA LYS A 245 -42.20 -1.41 -46.28
C LYS A 245 -41.14 -1.70 -45.25
N ALA A 246 -41.30 -2.81 -44.50
CA ALA A 246 -40.30 -3.30 -43.56
C ALA A 246 -39.19 -4.04 -44.34
N GLN A 247 -37.97 -3.54 -44.21
CA GLN A 247 -36.77 -4.13 -44.82
C GLN A 247 -35.83 -4.62 -43.69
N SER A 248 -35.46 -5.90 -43.75
CA SER A 248 -34.47 -6.48 -42.85
C SER A 248 -33.09 -5.89 -43.12
N THR A 249 -32.51 -5.23 -42.12
CA THR A 249 -31.21 -4.57 -42.20
C THR A 249 -30.28 -5.15 -41.13
N PRO A 250 -29.09 -5.65 -41.49
CA PRO A 250 -28.11 -6.13 -40.50
C PRO A 250 -27.53 -4.95 -39.74
N VAL A 251 -27.37 -5.11 -38.45
CA VAL A 251 -26.79 -4.09 -37.55
C VAL A 251 -25.70 -4.70 -36.68
N GLN A 252 -24.65 -3.92 -36.43
CA GLN A 252 -23.70 -4.25 -35.38
C GLN A 252 -24.12 -3.53 -34.11
N VAL A 253 -24.22 -4.27 -33.02
CA VAL A 253 -24.74 -3.72 -31.77
C VAL A 253 -23.88 -4.08 -30.59
N THR A 254 -23.77 -3.15 -29.63
CA THR A 254 -23.20 -3.35 -28.31
C THR A 254 -24.33 -3.38 -27.27
N ARG A 255 -24.40 -4.45 -26.46
CA ARG A 255 -25.43 -4.61 -25.41
C ARG A 255 -25.14 -3.64 -24.25
N VAL A 256 -26.17 -2.93 -23.81
CA VAL A 256 -26.12 -2.00 -22.64
C VAL A 256 -27.33 -2.22 -21.74
N ASN A 257 -27.30 -1.62 -20.56
CA ASN A 257 -28.38 -1.70 -19.58
C ASN A 257 -28.85 -3.13 -19.26
N GLY A 258 -27.89 -4.04 -19.03
CA GLY A 258 -28.21 -5.44 -18.74
C GLY A 258 -28.80 -6.19 -19.93
N GLY A 259 -28.58 -5.71 -21.14
CA GLY A 259 -29.09 -6.33 -22.38
C GLY A 259 -30.49 -5.88 -22.80
N LYS A 260 -31.12 -4.95 -22.07
CA LYS A 260 -32.43 -4.41 -22.44
C LYS A 260 -32.40 -3.45 -23.62
N GLU A 261 -31.25 -2.82 -23.83
CA GLU A 261 -31.02 -1.85 -24.91
C GLU A 261 -29.73 -2.17 -25.65
N PHE A 262 -29.67 -1.80 -26.87
CA PHE A 262 -28.51 -1.97 -27.75
C PHE A 262 -28.07 -0.61 -28.28
N ILE A 263 -26.78 -0.32 -28.18
CA ILE A 263 -26.14 0.76 -28.96
C ILE A 263 -25.84 0.20 -30.33
N VAL A 264 -26.34 0.85 -31.37
CA VAL A 264 -26.02 0.51 -32.75
C VAL A 264 -24.68 1.13 -33.12
N ASP A 265 -23.73 0.28 -33.46
CA ASP A 265 -22.40 0.67 -33.91
C ASP A 265 -22.37 0.92 -35.42
N GLU A 266 -23.08 0.07 -36.18
CA GLU A 266 -23.19 0.18 -37.63
C GLU A 266 -24.57 -0.33 -38.11
N GLY A 267 -25.06 0.21 -39.23
CA GLY A 267 -26.27 -0.28 -39.91
C GLY A 267 -27.51 0.60 -39.73
N LEU A 268 -27.54 1.53 -38.77
CA LEU A 268 -28.62 2.52 -38.62
C LEU A 268 -28.04 3.91 -38.37
N THR A 269 -28.80 4.90 -38.84
CA THR A 269 -28.53 6.32 -38.57
C THR A 269 -29.64 6.96 -37.73
N ALA A 270 -29.32 8.02 -37.01
CA ALA A 270 -30.32 8.73 -36.21
C ALA A 270 -31.44 9.29 -37.09
N GLY A 271 -32.69 9.09 -36.66
CA GLY A 271 -33.88 9.53 -37.40
C GLY A 271 -34.52 8.49 -38.30
N GLU A 272 -33.92 7.31 -38.46
CA GLU A 272 -34.54 6.21 -39.23
C GLU A 272 -35.62 5.52 -38.38
N VAL A 273 -36.69 5.12 -39.05
CA VAL A 273 -37.84 4.44 -38.42
C VAL A 273 -37.61 2.94 -38.43
N ILE A 274 -37.71 2.32 -37.28
CA ILE A 274 -37.63 0.87 -37.10
C ILE A 274 -38.92 0.31 -36.53
N VAL A 275 -39.19 -0.95 -36.77
CA VAL A 275 -40.31 -1.67 -36.18
C VAL A 275 -39.89 -2.15 -34.77
N THR A 276 -40.73 -1.91 -33.76
CA THR A 276 -40.50 -2.34 -32.36
C THR A 276 -41.51 -3.40 -31.96
#